data_8b4eea44728bd22a6a0bdc4c0c750d5b
#
_entry.id   8b4eea44728bd22a6a0bdc4c0c750d5b
#
_cell.length_a   1.000
_cell.length_b   1.000
_cell.length_c   1.000
_cell.angle_alpha   90.00
_cell.angle_beta   90.00
_cell.angle_gamma   90.00
#
_symmetry.space_group_name_H-M   'P 1'
#
loop_
_entity.id
_entity.type
_entity.pdbx_description
1 polymer ?
#
loop_
_entity_poly.entity_id
_entity_poly.type
_entity_poly.pdbx_seq_one_letter_code
_entity_poly.pdbx_strand_id
1 'polypeptide(L)'
;MTQLKDSLRPCGPVADPKAAERARNLLAEAASQEGWEPLLEEVWPALAPVFGASPYLTSLVRRDVARLRALLESEPSARFEDLLSRTASQAQLDWEAAKTGLRKLKAEAHLLIALADLGGVWGLDEVTGALTRFADAALASALMVAARGELDAGRLVRLGAGDEGPVPGWFCIAMGKHGAYELNYSSDIDISVFYEPEALPLAEGVESQAFAVRLTHRLAELMQDKTADGYVFRVDLRLRPDPSSTPPAVPAPAAFDYYESVGQNWERAAFIKARAA
;
A
#
# COMPACT_ATOMS: atom_id res chain seq x y z
N MET A 1 14.01 9.80 21.57
CA MET A 1 13.37 8.73 20.76
C MET A 1 14.50 7.80 20.31
N THR A 2 14.29 6.50 20.43
CA THR A 2 15.33 5.49 20.17
C THR A 2 15.38 5.21 18.66
N GLN A 3 16.57 5.24 18.06
CA GLN A 3 16.73 4.94 16.65
C GLN A 3 16.55 3.43 16.38
N LEU A 4 16.17 3.06 15.16
CA LEU A 4 15.96 1.66 14.79
C LEU A 4 17.20 0.81 15.08
N LYS A 5 18.39 1.30 14.71
CA LYS A 5 19.68 0.63 14.96
C LYS A 5 19.90 0.22 16.43
N ASP A 6 19.46 1.05 17.38
CA ASP A 6 19.68 0.84 18.82
C ASP A 6 18.78 -0.24 19.42
N SER A 7 17.72 -0.65 18.68
CA SER A 7 16.69 -1.57 19.15
C SER A 7 16.67 -2.91 18.42
N LEU A 8 17.36 -3.01 17.26
CA LEU A 8 17.37 -4.21 16.45
C LEU A 8 18.01 -5.41 17.18
N ARG A 9 17.35 -6.55 17.08
CA ARG A 9 17.87 -7.85 17.58
C ARG A 9 17.88 -8.87 16.45
N PRO A 10 18.82 -9.87 16.49
CA PRO A 10 18.79 -10.96 15.53
C PRO A 10 17.49 -11.77 15.65
N CYS A 11 16.80 -12.00 14.53
CA CYS A 11 15.55 -12.80 14.50
C CYS A 11 15.80 -14.32 14.53
N GLY A 12 17.05 -14.77 14.52
CA GLY A 12 17.42 -16.18 14.53
C GLY A 12 18.78 -16.42 13.90
N PRO A 13 19.14 -17.70 13.61
CA PRO A 13 20.37 -18.01 12.91
C PRO A 13 20.30 -17.59 11.42
N VAL A 14 21.47 -17.38 10.81
CA VAL A 14 21.58 -17.07 9.39
C VAL A 14 21.27 -18.34 8.57
N ALA A 15 20.16 -18.34 7.82
CA ALA A 15 19.70 -19.49 7.05
C ALA A 15 20.60 -19.79 5.82
N ASP A 16 21.02 -18.73 5.09
CA ASP A 16 21.99 -18.83 3.98
C ASP A 16 23.16 -17.87 4.23
N PRO A 17 24.31 -18.40 4.78
CA PRO A 17 25.48 -17.57 5.01
C PRO A 17 26.07 -16.93 3.75
N LYS A 18 25.96 -17.60 2.59
CA LYS A 18 26.48 -17.05 1.33
C LYS A 18 25.59 -15.88 0.83
N ALA A 19 24.28 -15.96 1.01
CA ALA A 19 23.40 -14.86 0.67
C ALA A 19 23.64 -13.65 1.60
N ALA A 20 23.78 -13.89 2.90
CA ALA A 20 24.14 -12.87 3.87
C ALA A 20 25.48 -12.20 3.55
N GLU A 21 26.51 -12.98 3.21
CA GLU A 21 27.82 -12.46 2.84
C GLU A 21 27.78 -11.58 1.58
N ARG A 22 27.03 -12.01 0.54
CA ARG A 22 26.82 -11.18 -0.67
C ARG A 22 26.14 -9.85 -0.34
N ALA A 23 25.13 -9.88 0.52
CA ALA A 23 24.45 -8.66 0.98
C ALA A 23 25.40 -7.75 1.77
N ARG A 24 26.22 -8.34 2.68
CA ARG A 24 27.22 -7.59 3.44
C ARG A 24 28.23 -6.89 2.55
N ASN A 25 28.79 -7.60 1.56
CA ASN A 25 29.79 -7.05 0.67
C ASN A 25 29.24 -5.85 -0.13
N LEU A 26 28.00 -5.95 -0.61
CA LEU A 26 27.32 -4.85 -1.30
C LEU A 26 27.14 -3.63 -0.36
N LEU A 27 26.70 -3.86 0.88
CA LEU A 27 26.49 -2.79 1.86
C LEU A 27 27.82 -2.20 2.35
N ALA A 28 28.86 -3.01 2.51
CA ALA A 28 30.18 -2.57 2.95
C ALA A 28 30.87 -1.66 1.91
N GLU A 29 30.68 -1.92 0.62
CA GLU A 29 31.19 -1.05 -0.44
C GLU A 29 30.56 0.36 -0.34
N ALA A 30 29.24 0.43 -0.21
CA ALA A 30 28.55 1.72 -0.05
C ALA A 30 28.87 2.39 1.30
N ALA A 31 28.96 1.61 2.38
CA ALA A 31 29.30 2.09 3.70
C ALA A 31 30.69 2.74 3.73
N SER A 32 31.65 2.14 3.03
CA SER A 32 33.02 2.68 2.91
C SER A 32 33.05 3.98 2.13
N GLN A 33 32.30 4.05 1.03
CA GLN A 33 32.23 5.27 0.22
C GLN A 33 31.57 6.46 0.96
N GLU A 34 30.58 6.17 1.82
CA GLU A 34 29.78 7.16 2.51
C GLU A 34 30.17 7.33 4.00
N GLY A 35 31.13 6.58 4.52
CA GLY A 35 31.69 6.72 5.88
C GLY A 35 30.78 6.22 6.99
N TRP A 36 29.98 5.15 6.78
CA TRP A 36 29.14 4.56 7.82
C TRP A 36 29.42 3.08 8.13
N GLU A 37 30.66 2.61 7.83
CA GLU A 37 31.09 1.25 8.16
C GLU A 37 30.89 0.89 9.64
N PRO A 38 31.18 1.78 10.61
CA PRO A 38 30.99 1.45 12.03
C PRO A 38 29.52 1.12 12.35
N LEU A 39 28.57 1.84 11.74
CA LEU A 39 27.14 1.55 11.88
C LEU A 39 26.79 0.19 11.28
N LEU A 40 27.30 -0.14 10.10
CA LEU A 40 27.05 -1.42 9.46
C LEU A 40 27.57 -2.58 10.31
N GLU A 41 28.78 -2.48 10.86
CA GLU A 41 29.35 -3.50 11.76
C GLU A 41 28.51 -3.70 13.01
N GLU A 42 28.03 -2.59 13.63
CA GLU A 42 27.18 -2.63 14.82
C GLU A 42 25.87 -3.37 14.56
N VAL A 43 25.17 -3.07 13.46
CA VAL A 43 23.82 -3.62 13.17
C VAL A 43 23.87 -4.94 12.41
N TRP A 44 25.01 -5.32 11.83
CA TRP A 44 25.12 -6.50 10.99
C TRP A 44 24.64 -7.80 11.64
N PRO A 45 24.90 -8.08 12.95
CA PRO A 45 24.36 -9.27 13.61
C PRO A 45 22.84 -9.40 13.52
N ALA A 46 22.11 -8.29 13.54
CA ALA A 46 20.64 -8.27 13.40
C ALA A 46 20.19 -8.36 11.92
N LEU A 47 20.97 -7.80 10.99
CA LEU A 47 20.65 -7.79 9.56
C LEU A 47 20.98 -9.10 8.84
N ALA A 48 22.02 -9.81 9.27
CA ALA A 48 22.50 -11.02 8.62
C ALA A 48 21.42 -12.12 8.49
N PRO A 49 20.62 -12.46 9.53
CA PRO A 49 19.53 -13.42 9.41
C PRO A 49 18.47 -12.96 8.41
N VAL A 50 18.13 -11.67 8.38
CA VAL A 50 17.13 -11.08 7.49
C VAL A 50 17.56 -11.20 6.03
N PHE A 51 18.77 -10.75 5.70
CA PHE A 51 19.27 -10.78 4.31
C PHE A 51 19.74 -12.17 3.87
N GLY A 52 20.06 -13.05 4.81
CA GLY A 52 20.33 -14.47 4.53
C GLY A 52 19.05 -15.27 4.25
N ALA A 53 17.86 -14.76 4.61
CA ALA A 53 16.58 -15.46 4.43
C ALA A 53 15.69 -14.85 3.35
N SER A 54 15.78 -13.52 3.11
CA SER A 54 14.84 -12.79 2.25
C SER A 54 15.50 -12.17 1.01
N PRO A 55 15.41 -12.83 -0.16
CA PRO A 55 15.84 -12.24 -1.43
C PRO A 55 15.08 -10.94 -1.76
N TYR A 56 13.83 -10.82 -1.33
CA TYR A 56 13.02 -9.61 -1.52
C TYR A 56 13.63 -8.43 -0.77
N LEU A 57 13.87 -8.55 0.54
CA LEU A 57 14.43 -7.45 1.34
C LEU A 57 15.85 -7.10 0.86
N THR A 58 16.66 -8.09 0.51
CA THR A 58 17.98 -7.87 -0.12
C THR A 58 17.86 -7.10 -1.43
N SER A 59 16.82 -7.35 -2.25
CA SER A 59 16.60 -6.60 -3.48
C SER A 59 16.24 -5.13 -3.23
N LEU A 60 15.52 -4.83 -2.14
CA LEU A 60 15.18 -3.46 -1.76
C LEU A 60 16.41 -2.64 -1.39
N VAL A 61 17.31 -3.22 -0.58
CA VAL A 61 18.56 -2.52 -0.18
C VAL A 61 19.54 -2.41 -1.33
N ARG A 62 19.60 -3.40 -2.22
CA ARG A 62 20.45 -3.34 -3.41
C ARG A 62 20.08 -2.22 -4.38
N ARG A 63 18.80 -1.88 -4.48
CA ARG A 63 18.32 -0.79 -5.35
C ARG A 63 18.60 0.58 -4.77
N ASP A 64 18.68 0.69 -3.45
CA ASP A 64 18.85 1.95 -2.76
C ASP A 64 19.43 1.69 -1.36
N VAL A 65 20.75 1.74 -1.28
CA VAL A 65 21.48 1.51 -0.01
C VAL A 65 21.29 2.67 0.97
N ALA A 66 21.20 3.90 0.47
CA ALA A 66 21.00 5.09 1.30
C ALA A 66 19.68 5.01 2.09
N ARG A 67 18.66 4.36 1.52
CA ARG A 67 17.39 4.08 2.22
C ARG A 67 17.62 3.26 3.49
N LEU A 68 18.44 2.20 3.43
CA LEU A 68 18.73 1.38 4.63
C LEU A 68 19.36 2.23 5.73
N ARG A 69 20.41 3.00 5.40
CA ARG A 69 21.07 3.89 6.35
C ARG A 69 20.07 4.87 6.99
N ALA A 70 19.26 5.56 6.18
CA ALA A 70 18.27 6.51 6.67
C ALA A 70 17.23 5.87 7.62
N LEU A 71 16.83 4.61 7.36
CA LEU A 71 15.93 3.87 8.24
C LEU A 71 16.62 3.49 9.57
N LEU A 72 17.85 3.02 9.53
CA LEU A 72 18.61 2.63 10.73
C LEU A 72 18.83 3.83 11.68
N GLU A 73 19.08 5.02 11.12
CA GLU A 73 19.30 6.26 11.86
C GLU A 73 18.01 6.99 12.27
N SER A 74 16.84 6.45 11.94
CA SER A 74 15.53 7.05 12.27
C SER A 74 14.84 6.34 13.45
N GLU A 75 13.91 7.05 14.10
CA GLU A 75 12.96 6.44 15.02
C GLU A 75 11.83 5.82 14.18
N PRO A 76 11.51 4.52 14.35
CA PRO A 76 10.64 3.78 13.44
C PRO A 76 9.24 4.37 13.29
N SER A 77 8.59 4.75 14.39
CA SER A 77 7.22 5.26 14.35
C SER A 77 7.15 6.65 13.71
N ALA A 78 8.08 7.54 14.05
CA ALA A 78 8.17 8.86 13.44
C ALA A 78 8.49 8.76 11.93
N ARG A 79 9.38 7.83 11.55
CA ARG A 79 9.68 7.56 10.13
C ARG A 79 8.48 7.04 9.37
N PHE A 80 7.68 6.19 10.00
CA PHE A 80 6.47 5.67 9.39
C PHE A 80 5.40 6.76 9.19
N GLU A 81 5.21 7.67 10.15
CA GLU A 81 4.29 8.81 9.98
C GLU A 81 4.76 9.76 8.85
N ASP A 82 6.08 10.01 8.73
CA ASP A 82 6.64 10.73 7.58
C ASP A 82 6.33 10.02 6.25
N LEU A 83 6.49 8.69 6.21
CA LEU A 83 6.15 7.89 5.04
C LEU A 83 4.68 8.01 4.65
N LEU A 84 3.75 7.99 5.61
CA LEU A 84 2.33 8.18 5.33
C LEU A 84 2.05 9.58 4.77
N SER A 85 2.66 10.61 5.34
CA SER A 85 2.54 11.99 4.85
C SER A 85 3.06 12.15 3.42
N ARG A 86 4.23 11.57 3.12
CA ARG A 86 4.83 11.56 1.78
C ARG A 86 3.98 10.75 0.80
N THR A 87 3.34 9.67 1.26
CA THR A 87 2.41 8.89 0.46
C THR A 87 1.17 9.70 0.10
N ALA A 88 0.58 10.40 1.07
CA ALA A 88 -0.54 11.30 0.83
C ALA A 88 -0.19 12.43 -0.16
N SER A 89 1.05 12.94 -0.13
CA SER A 89 1.52 13.97 -1.05
C SER A 89 1.57 13.51 -2.52
N GLN A 90 1.65 12.19 -2.78
CA GLN A 90 1.60 11.65 -4.15
C GLN A 90 0.29 11.98 -4.86
N ALA A 91 -0.77 12.19 -4.11
CA ALA A 91 -2.05 12.66 -4.60
C ALA A 91 -1.96 13.96 -5.41
N GLN A 92 -0.94 14.77 -5.26
CA GLN A 92 -0.76 16.04 -5.97
C GLN A 92 0.03 15.91 -7.29
N LEU A 93 0.61 14.75 -7.57
CA LEU A 93 1.47 14.52 -8.73
C LEU A 93 0.66 14.08 -9.96
N ASP A 94 1.28 14.14 -11.12
CA ASP A 94 0.76 13.50 -12.32
C ASP A 94 0.82 11.97 -12.24
N TRP A 95 0.21 11.30 -13.20
CA TRP A 95 0.08 9.85 -13.23
C TRP A 95 1.42 9.11 -13.14
N GLU A 96 2.39 9.48 -13.95
CA GLU A 96 3.68 8.76 -14.02
C GLU A 96 4.56 9.04 -12.80
N ALA A 97 4.56 10.27 -12.32
CA ALA A 97 5.27 10.64 -11.09
C ALA A 97 4.67 9.93 -9.88
N ALA A 98 3.34 9.91 -9.72
CA ALA A 98 2.65 9.19 -8.65
C ALA A 98 2.87 7.67 -8.74
N LYS A 99 2.81 7.09 -9.95
CA LYS A 99 3.07 5.68 -10.22
C LYS A 99 4.46 5.26 -9.74
N THR A 100 5.47 6.06 -10.03
CA THR A 100 6.85 5.84 -9.56
C THR A 100 7.00 6.11 -8.06
N GLY A 101 6.46 7.21 -7.57
CA GLY A 101 6.58 7.64 -6.18
C GLY A 101 5.97 6.66 -5.19
N LEU A 102 4.75 6.18 -5.44
CA LEU A 102 4.08 5.20 -4.60
C LEU A 102 4.87 3.88 -4.48
N ARG A 103 5.53 3.42 -5.54
CA ARG A 103 6.36 2.21 -5.51
C ARG A 103 7.62 2.38 -4.69
N LYS A 104 8.27 3.53 -4.81
CA LYS A 104 9.46 3.86 -4.00
C LYS A 104 9.10 3.96 -2.52
N LEU A 105 7.97 4.61 -2.20
CA LEU A 105 7.47 4.72 -0.83
C LEU A 105 7.06 3.34 -0.27
N LYS A 106 6.42 2.50 -1.07
CA LYS A 106 6.12 1.11 -0.67
C LYS A 106 7.39 0.32 -0.37
N ALA A 107 8.42 0.45 -1.18
CA ALA A 107 9.70 -0.23 -0.95
C ALA A 107 10.34 0.22 0.37
N GLU A 108 10.25 1.52 0.71
CA GLU A 108 10.75 2.07 1.96
C GLU A 108 9.90 1.60 3.16
N ALA A 109 8.56 1.69 3.06
CA ALA A 109 7.64 1.23 4.09
C ALA A 109 7.82 -0.27 4.40
N HIS A 110 7.88 -1.12 3.36
CA HIS A 110 8.09 -2.55 3.56
C HIS A 110 9.44 -2.88 4.19
N LEU A 111 10.50 -2.16 3.84
CA LEU A 111 11.81 -2.37 4.48
C LEU A 111 11.78 -1.94 5.94
N LEU A 112 11.21 -0.77 6.26
CA LEU A 112 11.07 -0.28 7.64
C LEU A 112 10.27 -1.27 8.49
N ILE A 113 9.07 -1.63 8.03
CA ILE A 113 8.16 -2.51 8.77
C ILE A 113 8.81 -3.88 8.99
N ALA A 114 9.46 -4.45 7.94
CA ALA A 114 10.11 -5.74 8.06
C ALA A 114 11.32 -5.73 9.01
N LEU A 115 12.11 -4.66 9.03
CA LEU A 115 13.22 -4.54 9.98
C LEU A 115 12.71 -4.33 11.41
N ALA A 116 11.63 -3.57 11.61
CA ALA A 116 11.02 -3.38 12.92
C ALA A 116 10.37 -4.67 13.44
N ASP A 117 9.72 -5.45 12.59
CA ASP A 117 9.13 -6.76 12.89
C ASP A 117 10.20 -7.79 13.24
N LEU A 118 11.07 -8.11 12.28
CA LEU A 118 12.10 -9.13 12.43
C LEU A 118 13.18 -8.75 13.46
N GLY A 119 13.41 -7.47 13.65
CA GLY A 119 14.29 -6.94 14.69
C GLY A 119 13.68 -6.92 16.09
N GLY A 120 12.40 -7.30 16.25
CA GLY A 120 11.70 -7.35 17.52
C GLY A 120 11.41 -5.98 18.14
N VAL A 121 11.30 -4.94 17.28
CA VAL A 121 11.01 -3.54 17.68
C VAL A 121 9.49 -3.31 17.74
N TRP A 122 8.74 -3.85 16.76
CA TRP A 122 7.30 -3.78 16.70
C TRP A 122 6.65 -5.13 16.97
N GLY A 123 5.50 -5.11 17.62
CA GLY A 123 4.64 -6.28 17.79
C GLY A 123 3.73 -6.51 16.59
N LEU A 124 3.00 -7.64 16.62
CA LEU A 124 2.12 -8.05 15.50
C LEU A 124 1.12 -6.98 15.10
N ASP A 125 0.43 -6.36 16.06
CA ASP A 125 -0.60 -5.37 15.80
C ASP A 125 -0.02 -4.08 15.19
N GLU A 126 1.18 -3.69 15.61
CA GLU A 126 1.89 -2.54 15.02
C GLU A 126 2.29 -2.83 13.58
N VAL A 127 2.79 -4.03 13.29
CA VAL A 127 3.22 -4.47 11.94
C VAL A 127 2.02 -4.53 10.98
N THR A 128 0.96 -5.24 11.36
CA THR A 128 -0.23 -5.37 10.50
C THR A 128 -0.98 -4.07 10.36
N GLY A 129 -1.04 -3.27 11.42
CA GLY A 129 -1.60 -1.92 11.41
C GLY A 129 -0.81 -0.99 10.49
N ALA A 130 0.53 -1.02 10.53
CA ALA A 130 1.38 -0.22 9.63
C ALA A 130 1.21 -0.62 8.16
N LEU A 131 1.19 -1.92 7.85
CA LEU A 131 0.93 -2.40 6.49
C LEU A 131 -0.43 -1.93 5.98
N THR A 132 -1.47 -1.98 6.81
CA THR A 132 -2.82 -1.56 6.46
C THR A 132 -2.92 -0.05 6.28
N ARG A 133 -2.38 0.75 7.19
CA ARG A 133 -2.36 2.22 7.09
C ARG A 133 -1.60 2.70 5.86
N PHE A 134 -0.50 2.02 5.50
CA PHE A 134 0.20 2.33 4.27
C PHE A 134 -0.64 1.99 3.02
N ALA A 135 -1.37 0.87 3.04
CA ALA A 135 -2.29 0.50 1.95
C ALA A 135 -3.41 1.54 1.79
N ASP A 136 -4.02 2.00 2.90
CA ASP A 136 -5.04 3.05 2.89
C ASP A 136 -4.52 4.36 2.30
N ALA A 137 -3.35 4.82 2.75
CA ALA A 137 -2.74 6.06 2.24
C ALA A 137 -2.40 5.98 0.75
N ALA A 138 -1.90 4.82 0.30
CA ALA A 138 -1.60 4.59 -1.11
C ALA A 138 -2.87 4.52 -1.96
N LEU A 139 -3.93 3.86 -1.46
CA LEU A 139 -5.22 3.74 -2.13
C LEU A 139 -5.88 5.13 -2.30
N ALA A 140 -5.92 5.92 -1.23
CA ALA A 140 -6.47 7.28 -1.26
C ALA A 140 -5.70 8.18 -2.25
N SER A 141 -4.38 8.10 -2.25
CA SER A 141 -3.55 8.86 -3.19
C SER A 141 -3.76 8.43 -4.63
N ALA A 142 -3.84 7.14 -4.88
CA ALA A 142 -4.09 6.58 -6.21
C ALA A 142 -5.48 6.97 -6.73
N LEU A 143 -6.51 6.96 -5.86
CA LEU A 143 -7.85 7.40 -6.21
C LEU A 143 -7.87 8.89 -6.61
N MET A 144 -7.20 9.76 -5.84
CA MET A 144 -7.14 11.19 -6.15
C MET A 144 -6.44 11.45 -7.50
N VAL A 145 -5.34 10.74 -7.79
CA VAL A 145 -4.64 10.85 -9.07
C VAL A 145 -5.53 10.39 -10.24
N ALA A 146 -6.23 9.27 -10.06
CA ALA A 146 -7.17 8.75 -11.07
C ALA A 146 -8.34 9.70 -11.30
N ALA A 147 -8.92 10.24 -10.22
CA ALA A 147 -10.03 11.20 -10.26
C ALA A 147 -9.65 12.51 -10.97
N ARG A 148 -8.44 12.99 -10.71
CA ARG A 148 -7.91 14.18 -11.41
C ARG A 148 -7.77 13.95 -12.90
N GLY A 149 -7.30 12.78 -13.32
CA GLY A 149 -7.27 12.41 -14.73
C GLY A 149 -8.65 12.35 -15.39
N GLU A 150 -9.71 12.04 -14.63
CA GLU A 150 -11.09 12.09 -15.11
C GLU A 150 -11.62 13.54 -15.20
N LEU A 151 -11.22 14.40 -14.27
CA LEU A 151 -11.53 15.84 -14.31
C LEU A 151 -10.84 16.52 -15.51
N ASP A 152 -9.54 16.28 -15.69
CA ASP A 152 -8.76 16.85 -16.80
C ASP A 152 -9.27 16.38 -18.17
N ALA A 153 -9.84 15.18 -18.23
CA ALA A 153 -10.48 14.64 -19.43
C ALA A 153 -11.94 15.14 -19.63
N GLY A 154 -12.41 16.05 -18.77
CA GLY A 154 -13.74 16.64 -18.86
C GLY A 154 -14.91 15.67 -18.59
N ARG A 155 -14.66 14.57 -17.87
CA ARG A 155 -15.71 13.59 -17.50
C ARG A 155 -16.28 13.83 -16.11
N LEU A 156 -15.52 14.48 -15.23
CA LEU A 156 -16.00 15.06 -13.97
C LEU A 156 -16.11 16.58 -14.12
N VAL A 157 -17.05 17.19 -13.44
CA VAL A 157 -17.18 18.64 -13.37
C VAL A 157 -16.47 19.23 -12.16
N ARG A 158 -16.25 18.41 -11.11
CA ARG A 158 -15.50 18.79 -9.90
C ARG A 158 -14.95 17.56 -9.17
N LEU A 159 -13.96 17.77 -8.35
CA LEU A 159 -13.58 16.83 -7.29
C LEU A 159 -14.36 17.14 -6.00
N GLY A 160 -14.40 16.18 -5.10
CA GLY A 160 -14.97 16.37 -3.76
C GLY A 160 -14.07 17.20 -2.85
N ALA A 161 -14.66 17.69 -1.77
CA ALA A 161 -13.97 18.47 -0.75
C ALA A 161 -14.36 17.96 0.65
N GLY A 162 -13.41 18.00 1.59
CA GLY A 162 -13.63 17.53 2.96
C GLY A 162 -14.08 16.08 3.01
N ASP A 163 -15.20 15.83 3.68
CA ASP A 163 -15.71 14.47 3.94
C ASP A 163 -16.39 13.80 2.72
N GLU A 164 -16.55 14.52 1.60
CA GLU A 164 -17.16 13.95 0.37
C GLU A 164 -16.27 12.91 -0.32
N GLY A 165 -15.01 12.80 0.08
CA GLY A 165 -14.01 12.00 -0.64
C GLY A 165 -13.60 12.60 -1.99
N PRO A 166 -12.63 12.00 -2.70
CA PRO A 166 -12.11 12.53 -3.97
C PRO A 166 -13.16 12.63 -5.08
N VAL A 167 -14.10 11.70 -5.11
CA VAL A 167 -15.20 11.66 -6.08
C VAL A 167 -16.51 11.46 -5.31
N PRO A 168 -17.32 12.52 -5.11
CA PRO A 168 -18.62 12.39 -4.46
C PRO A 168 -19.47 11.30 -5.11
N GLY A 169 -20.11 10.48 -4.29
CA GLY A 169 -20.91 9.37 -4.78
C GLY A 169 -20.14 8.14 -5.23
N TRP A 170 -18.80 8.13 -5.22
CA TRP A 170 -17.97 6.94 -5.44
C TRP A 170 -17.23 6.60 -4.13
N PHE A 171 -17.30 5.35 -3.69
CA PHE A 171 -16.62 4.92 -2.46
C PHE A 171 -16.20 3.47 -2.53
N CYS A 172 -15.22 3.11 -1.72
CA CYS A 172 -14.80 1.72 -1.58
C CYS A 172 -14.83 1.26 -0.11
N ILE A 173 -15.09 -0.01 0.04
CA ILE A 173 -15.10 -0.72 1.31
C ILE A 173 -13.90 -1.66 1.34
N ALA A 174 -13.02 -1.47 2.31
CA ALA A 174 -11.95 -2.42 2.61
C ALA A 174 -12.53 -3.68 3.25
N MET A 175 -12.14 -4.83 2.74
CA MET A 175 -12.67 -6.13 3.10
C MET A 175 -11.55 -7.04 3.64
N GLY A 176 -11.92 -8.21 4.12
CA GLY A 176 -10.97 -9.25 4.52
C GLY A 176 -9.89 -8.77 5.51
N LYS A 177 -8.63 -9.10 5.25
CA LYS A 177 -7.50 -8.66 6.09
C LYS A 177 -7.28 -7.15 6.03
N HIS A 178 -7.54 -6.54 4.88
CA HIS A 178 -7.44 -5.09 4.72
C HIS A 178 -8.45 -4.37 5.62
N GLY A 179 -9.71 -4.81 5.60
CA GLY A 179 -10.76 -4.24 6.45
C GLY A 179 -10.48 -4.41 7.95
N ALA A 180 -9.90 -5.54 8.34
CA ALA A 180 -9.64 -5.90 9.74
C ALA A 180 -8.35 -5.31 10.34
N TYR A 181 -7.54 -4.55 9.60
CA TYR A 181 -6.18 -4.14 10.00
C TYR A 181 -5.23 -5.34 10.21
N GLU A 182 -5.42 -6.41 9.46
CA GLU A 182 -4.66 -7.67 9.54
C GLU A 182 -3.83 -7.95 8.28
N LEU A 183 -3.47 -6.93 7.48
CA LEU A 183 -2.64 -7.12 6.29
C LEU A 183 -1.28 -7.71 6.65
N ASN A 184 -0.80 -8.64 5.81
CA ASN A 184 0.59 -9.11 5.85
C ASN A 184 1.37 -8.63 4.60
N TYR A 185 2.68 -8.89 4.56
CA TYR A 185 3.59 -8.39 3.51
C TYR A 185 3.20 -8.76 2.08
N SER A 186 2.53 -9.88 1.88
CA SER A 186 2.17 -10.38 0.55
C SER A 186 0.66 -10.45 0.31
N SER A 187 -0.14 -9.86 1.20
CA SER A 187 -1.59 -9.78 1.01
C SER A 187 -1.93 -8.91 -0.20
N ASP A 188 -2.98 -9.32 -0.90
CA ASP A 188 -3.75 -8.44 -1.75
C ASP A 188 -4.55 -7.47 -0.87
N ILE A 189 -4.92 -6.33 -1.38
CA ILE A 189 -5.96 -5.50 -0.76
C ILE A 189 -7.30 -5.90 -1.35
N ASP A 190 -8.19 -6.37 -0.47
CA ASP A 190 -9.55 -6.71 -0.83
C ASP A 190 -10.42 -5.46 -0.73
N ILE A 191 -11.01 -5.01 -1.83
CA ILE A 191 -11.91 -3.86 -1.85
C ILE A 191 -13.17 -4.16 -2.66
N SER A 192 -14.32 -3.66 -2.19
CA SER A 192 -15.56 -3.63 -2.94
C SER A 192 -15.91 -2.18 -3.26
N VAL A 193 -16.18 -1.89 -4.52
CA VAL A 193 -16.43 -0.53 -5.01
C VAL A 193 -17.90 -0.33 -5.30
N PHE A 194 -18.43 0.76 -4.77
CA PHE A 194 -19.83 1.17 -4.93
C PHE A 194 -19.91 2.62 -5.39
N TYR A 195 -21.04 2.98 -5.99
CA TYR A 195 -21.33 4.36 -6.37
C TYR A 195 -22.81 4.67 -6.31
N GLU A 196 -23.11 5.94 -6.07
CA GLU A 196 -24.46 6.53 -6.11
C GLU A 196 -24.61 7.32 -7.42
N PRO A 197 -25.36 6.81 -8.41
CA PRO A 197 -25.43 7.42 -9.74
C PRO A 197 -25.77 8.91 -9.73
N GLU A 198 -26.72 9.31 -8.88
CA GLU A 198 -27.23 10.68 -8.78
C GLU A 198 -26.27 11.64 -8.05
N ALA A 199 -25.33 11.11 -7.27
CA ALA A 199 -24.37 11.90 -6.50
C ALA A 199 -23.05 12.14 -7.26
N LEU A 200 -22.78 11.37 -8.33
CA LEU A 200 -21.58 11.52 -9.14
C LEU A 200 -21.60 12.87 -9.88
N PRO A 201 -20.58 13.72 -9.71
CA PRO A 201 -20.48 15.02 -10.40
C PRO A 201 -20.01 14.86 -11.85
N LEU A 202 -20.80 14.18 -12.67
CA LEU A 202 -20.48 13.87 -14.06
C LEU A 202 -20.76 15.03 -15.01
N ALA A 203 -19.96 15.14 -16.06
CA ALA A 203 -20.26 16.03 -17.16
C ALA A 203 -21.45 15.52 -17.98
N GLU A 204 -22.11 16.41 -18.72
CA GLU A 204 -23.26 16.08 -19.55
C GLU A 204 -22.89 14.96 -20.56
N GLY A 205 -23.76 13.95 -20.64
CA GLY A 205 -23.59 12.80 -21.55
C GLY A 205 -22.63 11.73 -21.05
N VAL A 206 -22.04 11.86 -19.86
CA VAL A 206 -21.21 10.81 -19.24
C VAL A 206 -22.09 9.82 -18.49
N GLU A 207 -22.03 8.56 -18.87
CA GLU A 207 -22.82 7.49 -18.26
C GLU A 207 -22.14 7.03 -16.97
N SER A 208 -22.94 6.94 -15.85
CA SER A 208 -22.43 6.71 -14.50
C SER A 208 -21.73 5.39 -14.31
N GLN A 209 -22.26 4.28 -14.86
CA GLN A 209 -21.65 2.95 -14.74
C GLN A 209 -20.33 2.90 -15.49
N ALA A 210 -20.27 3.39 -16.72
CA ALA A 210 -19.05 3.40 -17.52
C ALA A 210 -17.96 4.24 -16.84
N PHE A 211 -18.33 5.37 -16.25
CA PHE A 211 -17.42 6.21 -15.46
C PHE A 211 -16.90 5.48 -14.22
N ALA A 212 -17.78 4.92 -13.38
CA ALA A 212 -17.38 4.26 -12.14
C ALA A 212 -16.47 3.05 -12.40
N VAL A 213 -16.77 2.25 -13.42
CA VAL A 213 -15.94 1.12 -13.86
C VAL A 213 -14.57 1.60 -14.34
N ARG A 214 -14.50 2.63 -15.15
CA ARG A 214 -13.24 3.19 -15.65
C ARG A 214 -12.37 3.73 -14.52
N LEU A 215 -12.96 4.50 -13.60
CA LEU A 215 -12.23 5.01 -12.43
C LEU A 215 -11.65 3.88 -11.58
N THR A 216 -12.43 2.83 -11.34
CA THR A 216 -11.99 1.64 -10.60
C THR A 216 -10.84 0.93 -11.31
N HIS A 217 -10.89 0.79 -12.62
CA HIS A 217 -9.80 0.19 -13.39
C HIS A 217 -8.53 1.04 -13.34
N ARG A 218 -8.63 2.36 -13.45
CA ARG A 218 -7.48 3.25 -13.33
C ARG A 218 -6.85 3.21 -11.93
N LEU A 219 -7.68 3.17 -10.89
CA LEU A 219 -7.20 2.97 -9.53
C LEU A 219 -6.41 1.67 -9.40
N ALA A 220 -6.99 0.55 -9.85
CA ALA A 220 -6.34 -0.75 -9.82
C ALA A 220 -5.04 -0.78 -10.65
N GLU A 221 -5.04 -0.18 -11.85
CA GLU A 221 -3.85 -0.03 -12.70
C GLU A 221 -2.71 0.68 -11.95
N LEU A 222 -3.00 1.83 -11.33
CA LEU A 222 -1.99 2.60 -10.60
C LEU A 222 -1.38 1.78 -9.45
N MET A 223 -2.20 0.98 -8.75
CA MET A 223 -1.78 0.17 -7.61
C MET A 223 -1.01 -1.09 -8.01
N GLN A 224 -1.45 -1.83 -9.02
CA GLN A 224 -0.98 -3.21 -9.26
C GLN A 224 -0.07 -3.39 -10.47
N ASP A 225 0.04 -2.42 -11.38
CA ASP A 225 0.93 -2.53 -12.53
C ASP A 225 2.38 -2.75 -12.12
N LYS A 226 3.02 -3.73 -12.74
CA LYS A 226 4.44 -4.01 -12.54
C LYS A 226 5.31 -3.06 -13.35
N THR A 227 6.18 -2.34 -12.66
CA THR A 227 7.23 -1.49 -13.26
C THR A 227 8.62 -1.99 -12.84
N ALA A 228 9.68 -1.29 -13.23
CA ALA A 228 11.03 -1.52 -12.73
C ALA A 228 11.12 -1.40 -11.20
N ASP A 229 10.28 -0.55 -10.58
CA ASP A 229 10.19 -0.36 -9.12
C ASP A 229 9.23 -1.35 -8.43
N GLY A 230 8.62 -2.28 -9.17
CA GLY A 230 7.66 -3.25 -8.67
C GLY A 230 6.21 -2.76 -8.81
N TYR A 231 5.36 -3.11 -7.86
CA TYR A 231 3.95 -2.68 -7.76
C TYR A 231 3.67 -2.18 -6.32
N VAL A 232 2.59 -1.45 -6.12
CA VAL A 232 2.18 -0.99 -4.77
C VAL A 232 1.47 -2.12 -4.03
N PHE A 233 0.25 -2.47 -4.44
CA PHE A 233 -0.50 -3.64 -3.97
C PHE A 233 -1.25 -4.28 -5.14
N ARG A 234 -1.45 -5.60 -5.09
CA ARG A 234 -2.46 -6.26 -5.91
C ARG A 234 -3.83 -5.90 -5.35
N VAL A 235 -4.79 -5.65 -6.23
CA VAL A 235 -6.16 -5.26 -5.87
C VAL A 235 -7.10 -6.42 -6.19
N ASP A 236 -7.80 -6.93 -5.18
CA ASP A 236 -8.84 -7.93 -5.35
C ASP A 236 -10.22 -7.29 -5.23
N LEU A 237 -10.98 -7.36 -6.32
CA LEU A 237 -12.33 -6.80 -6.45
C LEU A 237 -13.43 -7.87 -6.36
N ARG A 238 -13.08 -9.13 -6.01
CA ARG A 238 -14.03 -10.26 -6.09
C ARG A 238 -15.01 -10.35 -4.93
N LEU A 239 -14.87 -9.56 -3.87
CA LEU A 239 -15.80 -9.53 -2.73
C LEU A 239 -17.00 -8.59 -2.93
N ARG A 240 -17.29 -8.19 -4.19
CA ARG A 240 -18.49 -7.44 -4.56
C ARG A 240 -19.66 -8.37 -4.83
N PRO A 241 -20.94 -7.86 -4.86
CA PRO A 241 -22.13 -8.68 -5.22
C PRO A 241 -21.94 -9.41 -6.54
N ASP A 242 -22.11 -10.73 -6.55
CA ASP A 242 -22.03 -11.60 -7.73
C ASP A 242 -20.91 -11.21 -8.72
N PRO A 243 -19.63 -11.45 -8.39
CA PRO A 243 -18.49 -10.98 -9.19
C PRO A 243 -18.41 -11.61 -10.59
N SER A 244 -19.21 -12.68 -10.83
CA SER A 244 -19.30 -13.31 -12.15
C SER A 244 -20.20 -12.55 -13.12
N SER A 245 -21.17 -11.78 -12.62
CA SER A 245 -22.20 -11.10 -13.41
C SER A 245 -22.16 -9.58 -13.28
N THR A 246 -21.48 -9.04 -12.26
CA THR A 246 -21.43 -7.59 -12.00
C THR A 246 -20.11 -6.97 -12.43
N PRO A 247 -20.12 -5.71 -12.88
CA PRO A 247 -18.90 -4.95 -13.15
C PRO A 247 -18.12 -4.65 -11.85
N PRO A 248 -16.83 -4.21 -11.93
CA PRO A 248 -15.99 -3.97 -10.75
C PRO A 248 -16.46 -2.83 -9.85
N ALA A 249 -17.36 -1.97 -10.32
CA ALA A 249 -18.08 -0.98 -9.51
C ALA A 249 -19.58 -1.21 -9.66
N VAL A 250 -20.30 -1.28 -8.54
CA VAL A 250 -21.72 -1.61 -8.48
C VAL A 250 -22.51 -0.41 -7.95
N PRO A 251 -23.68 -0.05 -8.56
CA PRO A 251 -24.55 0.97 -7.98
C PRO A 251 -24.95 0.59 -6.55
N ALA A 252 -24.82 1.52 -5.60
CA ALA A 252 -25.12 1.25 -4.19
C ALA A 252 -26.56 0.76 -3.98
N PRO A 253 -27.61 1.32 -4.63
CA PRO A 253 -28.96 0.78 -4.54
C PRO A 253 -29.07 -0.68 -5.00
N ALA A 254 -28.45 -1.03 -6.12
CA ALA A 254 -28.47 -2.42 -6.65
C ALA A 254 -27.73 -3.39 -5.73
N ALA A 255 -26.62 -2.95 -5.13
CA ALA A 255 -25.90 -3.76 -4.15
C ALA A 255 -26.75 -3.99 -2.89
N PHE A 256 -27.47 -3.00 -2.44
CA PHE A 256 -28.37 -3.08 -1.29
C PHE A 256 -29.49 -4.11 -1.54
N ASP A 257 -30.18 -3.98 -2.66
CA ASP A 257 -31.25 -4.92 -3.08
C ASP A 257 -30.71 -6.35 -3.19
N TYR A 258 -29.49 -6.53 -3.73
CA TYR A 258 -28.85 -7.83 -3.83
C TYR A 258 -28.61 -8.46 -2.44
N TYR A 259 -28.01 -7.72 -1.52
CA TYR A 259 -27.69 -8.25 -0.19
C TYR A 259 -28.93 -8.49 0.66
N GLU A 260 -30.03 -7.76 0.45
CA GLU A 260 -31.29 -8.02 1.13
C GLU A 260 -32.01 -9.28 0.61
N SER A 261 -32.00 -9.50 -0.70
CA SER A 261 -32.87 -10.50 -1.34
C SER A 261 -32.16 -11.78 -1.75
N VAL A 262 -30.96 -11.68 -2.34
CA VAL A 262 -30.28 -12.80 -3.03
C VAL A 262 -28.93 -13.14 -2.40
N GLY A 263 -28.29 -12.18 -1.73
CA GLY A 263 -26.94 -12.30 -1.18
C GLY A 263 -26.75 -13.55 -0.32
N GLN A 264 -25.67 -14.28 -0.58
CA GLN A 264 -25.33 -15.49 0.14
C GLN A 264 -24.83 -15.19 1.57
N ASN A 265 -24.99 -16.13 2.48
CA ASN A 265 -24.54 -15.94 3.87
C ASN A 265 -23.03 -15.68 3.98
N TRP A 266 -22.21 -16.28 3.12
CA TRP A 266 -20.77 -16.04 3.12
C TRP A 266 -20.41 -14.61 2.65
N GLU A 267 -21.16 -14.04 1.70
CA GLU A 267 -20.98 -12.66 1.24
C GLU A 267 -21.31 -11.70 2.37
N ARG A 268 -22.42 -11.91 3.08
CA ARG A 268 -22.79 -11.13 4.27
C ARG A 268 -21.75 -11.26 5.38
N ALA A 269 -21.22 -12.46 5.61
CA ALA A 269 -20.17 -12.71 6.59
C ALA A 269 -18.86 -11.99 6.23
N ALA A 270 -18.55 -11.79 4.95
CA ALA A 270 -17.37 -11.05 4.52
C ALA A 270 -17.40 -9.59 5.00
N PHE A 271 -18.57 -8.99 5.22
CA PHE A 271 -18.73 -7.63 5.74
C PHE A 271 -18.44 -7.51 7.25
N ILE A 272 -18.31 -8.60 8.01
CA ILE A 272 -17.96 -8.52 9.45
C ILE A 272 -16.65 -7.77 9.67
N LYS A 273 -15.70 -7.88 8.74
CA LYS A 273 -14.40 -7.20 8.78
C LYS A 273 -14.35 -5.95 7.89
N ALA A 274 -15.48 -5.50 7.36
CA ALA A 274 -15.53 -4.40 6.42
C ALA A 274 -15.44 -3.03 7.11
N ARG A 275 -14.79 -2.08 6.44
CA ARG A 275 -14.78 -0.65 6.81
C ARG A 275 -14.68 0.23 5.57
N ALA A 276 -15.04 1.49 5.69
CA ALA A 276 -14.75 2.47 4.66
C ALA A 276 -13.21 2.63 4.49
N ALA A 277 -12.76 2.77 3.25
CA ALA A 277 -11.34 2.93 2.91
C ALA A 277 -11.11 4.19 2.05
#